data_331612340c4055c011350b906a9cd3b5
#
_entry.id   331612340c4055c011350b906a9cd3b5
#
_cell.length_a   1.000
_cell.length_b   1.000
_cell.length_c   1.000
_cell.angle_alpha   90.00
_cell.angle_beta   90.00
_cell.angle_gamma   90.00
#
_symmetry.space_group_name_H-M   'P 1'
#
loop_
_entity.id
_entity.type
_entity.pdbx_description
1 polymer ?
#
loop_
_entity_poly.entity_id
_entity_poly.type
_entity_poly.pdbx_seq_one_letter_code
_entity_poly.pdbx_strand_id
1 'polypeptide(L)'
;NLSVEVNGDIFHNLHLFANPIDKFRPSDKEIQRALKKKKGSNLIYFGPGVHNLPNDTLFVPSGTTVYIDGGARVYGNIFTEGAHDVNIFGRGEVHPDGRGAGVWVRRSKNVRIDGIVVSQLPIGQCDSVELTNVKSISYYGWGDGMDVFSSSNVILDGVFCRNSDDCAAVYASTQGFKGGSNNVLVKNATLWADVAHPIN
;
A
#
# COMPACT_ATOMS: atom_id res chain seq x y z
N ASN A 1 6.51 2.35 16.36
CA ASN A 1 7.11 1.18 15.68
C ASN A 1 8.30 0.68 16.52
N LEU A 2 8.42 -0.63 16.69
CA LEU A 2 9.52 -1.29 17.41
C LEU A 2 10.11 -2.39 16.54
N SER A 3 11.42 -2.58 16.61
CA SER A 3 12.13 -3.74 16.09
C SER A 3 12.62 -4.59 17.28
N VAL A 4 12.33 -5.87 17.25
CA VAL A 4 12.82 -6.83 18.25
C VAL A 4 13.86 -7.72 17.56
N GLU A 5 15.09 -7.62 18.04
CA GLU A 5 16.24 -8.30 17.48
C GLU A 5 16.77 -9.33 18.48
N VAL A 6 17.18 -10.48 17.96
CA VAL A 6 17.80 -11.53 18.76
C VAL A 6 19.27 -11.63 18.38
N ASN A 7 20.16 -11.52 19.36
CA ASN A 7 21.62 -11.57 19.17
C ASN A 7 22.19 -10.52 18.18
N GLY A 8 21.51 -9.38 18.03
CA GLY A 8 21.92 -8.32 17.10
C GLY A 8 21.67 -8.65 15.62
N ASP A 9 20.89 -9.67 15.32
CA ASP A 9 20.51 -10.00 13.96
C ASP A 9 19.39 -9.07 13.48
N ILE A 10 19.75 -8.11 12.63
CA ILE A 10 18.83 -7.12 12.07
C ILE A 10 18.02 -7.67 10.89
N PHE A 11 18.40 -8.80 10.30
CA PHE A 11 17.74 -9.36 9.13
C PHE A 11 16.61 -10.32 9.48
N HIS A 12 16.64 -10.95 10.65
CA HIS A 12 15.60 -11.85 11.16
C HIS A 12 14.89 -11.25 12.38
N ASN A 13 14.56 -10.00 12.32
CA ASN A 13 13.88 -9.29 13.40
C ASN A 13 12.37 -9.30 13.27
N LEU A 14 11.68 -9.04 14.39
CA LEU A 14 10.24 -8.86 14.42
C LEU A 14 9.92 -7.36 14.48
N HIS A 15 9.12 -6.87 13.55
CA HIS A 15 8.56 -5.52 13.59
C HIS A 15 7.22 -5.52 14.32
N LEU A 16 7.09 -4.68 15.36
CA LEU A 16 5.85 -4.48 16.10
C LEU A 16 5.29 -3.10 15.80
N PHE A 17 4.07 -3.06 15.30
CA PHE A 17 3.36 -1.84 14.94
C PHE A 17 2.19 -1.58 15.88
N ALA A 18 2.26 -0.53 16.69
CA ALA A 18 1.11 -0.01 17.44
C ALA A 18 0.34 0.96 16.54
N ASN A 19 -0.63 0.45 15.81
CA ASN A 19 -1.45 1.26 14.93
C ASN A 19 -2.48 2.09 15.69
N PRO A 20 -2.89 3.26 15.17
CA PRO A 20 -4.09 3.94 15.63
C PRO A 20 -5.33 3.03 15.51
N ILE A 21 -6.35 3.33 16.32
CA ILE A 21 -7.64 2.65 16.20
C ILE A 21 -8.15 2.83 14.77
N ASP A 22 -8.57 1.72 14.16
CA ASP A 22 -9.10 1.73 12.80
C ASP A 22 -10.45 2.46 12.77
N LYS A 23 -10.49 3.60 12.07
CA LYS A 23 -11.69 4.42 11.90
C LYS A 23 -12.47 4.08 10.64
N PHE A 24 -11.92 3.22 9.79
CA PHE A 24 -12.46 2.92 8.46
C PHE A 24 -13.06 1.51 8.36
N ARG A 25 -13.06 0.76 9.46
CA ARG A 25 -13.64 -0.59 9.47
C ARG A 25 -15.12 -0.52 9.09
N PRO A 26 -15.54 -1.23 8.02
CA PRO A 26 -16.94 -1.26 7.62
C PRO A 26 -17.80 -1.89 8.72
N SER A 27 -19.06 -1.48 8.78
CA SER A 27 -20.05 -2.12 9.67
C SER A 27 -20.31 -3.57 9.22
N ASP A 28 -20.72 -4.41 10.15
CA ASP A 28 -21.05 -5.82 9.85
C ASP A 28 -22.13 -5.94 8.76
N LYS A 29 -23.06 -4.97 8.69
CA LYS A 29 -24.09 -4.91 7.65
C LYS A 29 -23.48 -4.67 6.26
N GLU A 30 -22.51 -3.79 6.14
CA GLU A 30 -21.81 -3.53 4.89
C GLU A 30 -20.96 -4.73 4.47
N ILE A 31 -20.24 -5.35 5.42
CA ILE A 31 -19.47 -6.58 5.20
C ILE A 31 -20.40 -7.68 4.66
N GLN A 32 -21.54 -7.92 5.32
CA GLN A 32 -22.48 -8.94 4.86
C GLN A 32 -23.09 -8.64 3.48
N ARG A 33 -23.27 -7.37 3.13
CA ARG A 33 -23.70 -6.98 1.77
C ARG A 33 -22.63 -7.26 0.73
N ALA A 34 -21.36 -6.94 1.03
CA ALA A 34 -20.21 -7.19 0.16
C ALA A 34 -20.01 -8.70 -0.08
N LEU A 35 -20.01 -9.51 0.98
CA LEU A 35 -19.86 -10.96 0.89
C LEU A 35 -20.98 -11.63 0.07
N LYS A 36 -22.20 -11.11 0.13
CA LYS A 36 -23.33 -11.58 -0.68
C LYS A 36 -23.35 -11.00 -2.09
N LYS A 37 -22.34 -10.24 -2.49
CA LYS A 37 -22.23 -9.57 -3.80
C LYS A 37 -23.52 -8.83 -4.19
N LYS A 38 -24.17 -8.19 -3.22
CA LYS A 38 -25.43 -7.47 -3.47
C LYS A 38 -25.20 -6.27 -4.37
N LYS A 39 -26.09 -6.09 -5.35
CA LYS A 39 -26.07 -4.93 -6.24
C LYS A 39 -26.02 -3.61 -5.45
N GLY A 40 -25.14 -2.70 -5.86
CA GLY A 40 -24.91 -1.42 -5.20
C GLY A 40 -23.98 -1.47 -3.99
N SER A 41 -23.29 -2.58 -3.74
CA SER A 41 -22.14 -2.60 -2.83
C SER A 41 -20.91 -2.13 -3.58
N ASN A 42 -20.27 -1.08 -3.09
CA ASN A 42 -18.96 -0.60 -3.54
C ASN A 42 -17.83 -1.00 -2.58
N LEU A 43 -18.06 -2.02 -1.76
CA LEU A 43 -17.09 -2.60 -0.85
C LEU A 43 -16.60 -3.95 -1.37
N ILE A 44 -15.27 -4.09 -1.50
CA ILE A 44 -14.56 -5.37 -1.64
C ILE A 44 -13.96 -5.69 -0.27
N TYR A 45 -14.32 -6.82 0.33
CA TYR A 45 -13.91 -7.18 1.67
C TYR A 45 -13.09 -8.47 1.69
N PHE A 46 -11.91 -8.39 2.28
CA PHE A 46 -11.06 -9.53 2.61
C PHE A 46 -11.04 -9.71 4.13
N GLY A 47 -11.74 -10.74 4.63
CA GLY A 47 -11.74 -11.11 6.04
C GLY A 47 -10.48 -11.86 6.45
N PRO A 48 -10.28 -12.13 7.75
CA PRO A 48 -9.12 -12.91 8.22
C PRO A 48 -8.94 -14.22 7.47
N GLY A 49 -7.69 -14.57 7.15
CA GLY A 49 -7.31 -15.78 6.39
C GLY A 49 -6.56 -15.46 5.09
N VAL A 50 -6.31 -16.49 4.31
CA VAL A 50 -5.56 -16.41 3.06
C VAL A 50 -6.50 -16.24 1.86
N HIS A 51 -6.19 -15.28 1.01
CA HIS A 51 -6.95 -14.95 -0.20
C HIS A 51 -6.01 -14.91 -1.40
N ASN A 52 -6.25 -15.76 -2.40
CA ASN A 52 -5.54 -15.71 -3.67
C ASN A 52 -6.39 -14.95 -4.68
N LEU A 53 -5.84 -13.91 -5.28
CA LEU A 53 -6.55 -13.13 -6.29
C LEU A 53 -6.66 -13.95 -7.61
N PRO A 54 -7.81 -13.94 -8.28
CA PRO A 54 -7.93 -14.53 -9.62
C PRO A 54 -6.91 -13.92 -10.58
N ASN A 55 -6.15 -14.74 -11.29
CA ASN A 55 -5.06 -14.31 -12.17
C ASN A 55 -4.07 -13.36 -11.50
N ASP A 56 -3.85 -13.53 -10.18
CA ASP A 56 -2.95 -12.74 -9.34
C ASP A 56 -3.20 -11.23 -9.37
N THR A 57 -4.39 -10.80 -9.76
CA THR A 57 -4.67 -9.37 -9.96
C THR A 57 -6.10 -8.98 -9.60
N LEU A 58 -6.23 -7.85 -8.90
CA LEU A 58 -7.49 -7.16 -8.66
C LEU A 58 -7.39 -5.72 -9.21
N PHE A 59 -8.17 -5.40 -10.24
CA PHE A 59 -8.38 -4.01 -10.66
C PHE A 59 -9.53 -3.40 -9.88
N VAL A 60 -9.26 -2.29 -9.18
CA VAL A 60 -10.23 -1.61 -8.32
C VAL A 60 -10.97 -0.53 -9.11
N PRO A 61 -12.28 -0.64 -9.30
CA PRO A 61 -13.07 0.38 -10.00
C PRO A 61 -13.16 1.70 -9.22
N SER A 62 -13.45 2.79 -9.93
CA SER A 62 -13.76 4.09 -9.30
C SER A 62 -14.90 3.99 -8.30
N GLY A 63 -14.82 4.79 -7.23
CA GLY A 63 -15.82 4.83 -6.17
C GLY A 63 -15.84 3.59 -5.27
N THR A 64 -14.81 2.75 -5.31
CA THR A 64 -14.74 1.48 -4.57
C THR A 64 -13.88 1.60 -3.32
N THR A 65 -14.33 0.98 -2.24
CA THR A 65 -13.52 0.74 -1.06
C THR A 65 -13.09 -0.73 -1.02
N VAL A 66 -11.80 -0.98 -0.90
CA VAL A 66 -11.23 -2.29 -0.57
C VAL A 66 -10.88 -2.28 0.92
N TYR A 67 -11.40 -3.23 1.66
CA TYR A 67 -11.07 -3.37 3.07
C TYR A 67 -10.41 -4.72 3.33
N ILE A 68 -9.17 -4.68 3.87
CA ILE A 68 -8.34 -5.85 4.14
C ILE A 68 -8.22 -5.97 5.66
N ASP A 69 -9.02 -6.84 6.25
CA ASP A 69 -9.15 -6.95 7.71
C ASP A 69 -7.86 -7.44 8.37
N GLY A 70 -7.70 -7.17 9.65
CA GLY A 70 -6.58 -7.70 10.43
C GLY A 70 -6.55 -9.23 10.37
N GLY A 71 -5.37 -9.81 10.08
CA GLY A 71 -5.22 -11.24 9.84
C GLY A 71 -5.60 -11.72 8.43
N ALA A 72 -6.03 -10.83 7.53
CA ALA A 72 -6.16 -11.13 6.11
C ALA A 72 -4.80 -11.06 5.42
N ARG A 73 -4.48 -12.08 4.62
CA ARG A 73 -3.31 -12.10 3.74
C ARG A 73 -3.76 -12.30 2.30
N VAL A 74 -3.58 -11.26 1.49
CA VAL A 74 -3.98 -11.27 0.07
C VAL A 74 -2.75 -11.52 -0.79
N TYR A 75 -2.75 -12.64 -1.52
CA TYR A 75 -1.75 -12.94 -2.54
C TYR A 75 -2.17 -12.43 -3.89
N GLY A 76 -1.30 -11.63 -4.51
CA GLY A 76 -1.50 -10.99 -5.80
C GLY A 76 -1.29 -9.48 -5.75
N ASN A 77 -1.69 -8.79 -6.80
CA ASN A 77 -1.51 -7.36 -6.97
C ASN A 77 -2.86 -6.64 -6.98
N ILE A 78 -2.97 -5.57 -6.22
CA ILE A 78 -4.13 -4.68 -6.27
C ILE A 78 -3.75 -3.43 -7.08
N PHE A 79 -4.49 -3.15 -8.14
CA PHE A 79 -4.28 -2.01 -9.02
C PHE A 79 -5.42 -1.01 -8.94
N THR A 80 -5.08 0.26 -8.78
CA THR A 80 -5.97 1.36 -9.19
C THR A 80 -5.43 1.91 -10.51
N GLU A 81 -6.03 1.55 -11.63
CA GLU A 81 -5.60 1.99 -12.96
C GLU A 81 -6.65 2.89 -13.58
N GLY A 82 -6.33 4.18 -13.79
CA GLY A 82 -7.27 5.15 -14.35
C GLY A 82 -8.52 5.39 -13.50
N ALA A 83 -8.48 5.04 -12.22
CA ALA A 83 -9.61 5.10 -11.31
C ALA A 83 -9.62 6.40 -10.50
N HIS A 84 -10.77 6.74 -9.92
CA HIS A 84 -10.92 7.87 -9.02
C HIS A 84 -11.78 7.52 -7.80
N ASP A 85 -11.59 8.24 -6.69
CA ASP A 85 -12.35 8.05 -5.45
C ASP A 85 -12.24 6.63 -4.92
N VAL A 86 -11.01 6.12 -4.83
CA VAL A 86 -10.73 4.76 -4.34
C VAL A 86 -10.15 4.81 -2.93
N ASN A 87 -10.64 3.91 -2.09
CA ASN A 87 -10.08 3.70 -0.76
C ASN A 87 -9.57 2.26 -0.61
N ILE A 88 -8.39 2.08 0.00
CA ILE A 88 -7.84 0.77 0.38
C ILE A 88 -7.46 0.85 1.85
N PHE A 89 -8.26 0.25 2.71
CA PHE A 89 -8.12 0.37 4.16
C PHE A 89 -7.97 -0.98 4.85
N GLY A 90 -7.47 -0.96 6.06
CA GLY A 90 -7.45 -2.13 6.93
C GLY A 90 -6.12 -2.34 7.66
N ARG A 91 -5.95 -3.54 8.19
CA ARG A 91 -4.77 -3.95 8.96
C ARG A 91 -4.17 -5.28 8.47
N GLY A 92 -4.65 -5.76 7.33
CA GLY A 92 -4.12 -6.95 6.68
C GLY A 92 -2.94 -6.65 5.76
N GLU A 93 -2.52 -7.65 5.02
CA GLU A 93 -1.35 -7.57 4.17
C GLU A 93 -1.65 -7.95 2.72
N VAL A 94 -0.91 -7.34 1.77
CA VAL A 94 -0.99 -7.62 0.34
C VAL A 94 0.41 -7.88 -0.19
N HIS A 95 0.63 -9.07 -0.70
CA HIS A 95 1.89 -9.47 -1.30
C HIS A 95 1.66 -10.18 -2.63
N PRO A 96 2.42 -9.86 -3.69
CA PRO A 96 2.44 -10.71 -4.87
C PRO A 96 3.07 -12.07 -4.54
N ASP A 97 2.78 -13.07 -5.35
CA ASP A 97 3.55 -14.30 -5.29
C ASP A 97 4.93 -14.03 -5.94
N GLY A 98 5.95 -13.90 -5.10
CA GLY A 98 7.30 -13.55 -5.52
C GLY A 98 7.61 -12.04 -5.40
N ARG A 99 8.30 -11.48 -6.41
CA ARG A 99 8.76 -10.08 -6.44
C ARG A 99 7.68 -9.14 -6.97
N GLY A 100 7.69 -7.92 -6.53
CA GLY A 100 6.85 -6.84 -7.06
C GLY A 100 6.01 -6.14 -6.01
N ALA A 101 5.19 -5.23 -6.48
CA ALA A 101 4.35 -4.41 -5.61
C ALA A 101 3.05 -5.10 -5.23
N GLY A 102 2.70 -5.09 -3.94
CA GLY A 102 1.39 -5.56 -3.50
C GLY A 102 0.26 -4.65 -3.96
N VAL A 103 0.51 -3.34 -3.95
CA VAL A 103 -0.46 -2.34 -4.44
C VAL A 103 0.19 -1.41 -5.45
N TRP A 104 -0.49 -1.12 -6.54
CA TRP A 104 -0.12 -0.13 -7.55
C TRP A 104 -1.18 0.95 -7.68
N VAL A 105 -0.79 2.21 -7.56
CA VAL A 105 -1.66 3.37 -7.85
C VAL A 105 -1.18 4.01 -9.14
N ARG A 106 -1.95 3.86 -10.22
CA ARG A 106 -1.53 4.32 -11.54
C ARG A 106 -2.61 5.14 -12.24
N ARG A 107 -2.23 6.29 -12.79
CA ARG A 107 -3.10 7.17 -13.58
C ARG A 107 -4.44 7.46 -12.89
N SER A 108 -4.41 7.49 -11.57
CA SER A 108 -5.59 7.56 -10.72
C SER A 108 -5.65 8.89 -9.96
N LYS A 109 -6.85 9.22 -9.46
CA LYS A 109 -7.08 10.46 -8.74
C LYS A 109 -7.89 10.22 -7.47
N ASN A 110 -7.59 11.00 -6.41
CA ASN A 110 -8.27 10.91 -5.11
C ASN A 110 -8.28 9.48 -4.57
N VAL A 111 -7.07 8.96 -4.29
CA VAL A 111 -6.86 7.62 -3.74
C VAL A 111 -6.36 7.73 -2.30
N ARG A 112 -7.00 7.00 -1.39
CA ARG A 112 -6.61 6.97 0.02
C ARG A 112 -6.32 5.54 0.45
N ILE A 113 -5.17 5.35 1.10
CA ILE A 113 -4.75 4.03 1.60
C ILE A 113 -4.35 4.18 3.06
N ASP A 114 -4.93 3.36 3.95
CA ASP A 114 -4.61 3.40 5.39
C ASP A 114 -4.34 2.02 5.96
N GLY A 115 -3.22 1.91 6.64
CA GLY A 115 -2.94 0.91 7.66
C GLY A 115 -2.43 -0.45 7.19
N ILE A 116 -2.55 -0.77 5.92
CA ILE A 116 -2.15 -2.08 5.37
C ILE A 116 -0.62 -2.29 5.35
N VAL A 117 -0.22 -3.55 5.25
CA VAL A 117 1.17 -3.96 5.01
C VAL A 117 1.31 -4.42 3.56
N VAL A 118 2.35 -3.96 2.88
CA VAL A 118 2.63 -4.30 1.48
C VAL A 118 4.10 -4.62 1.26
N SER A 119 4.45 -5.27 0.14
CA SER A 119 5.84 -5.38 -0.30
C SER A 119 6.37 -4.06 -0.84
N GLN A 120 5.66 -3.47 -1.80
CA GLN A 120 5.91 -2.16 -2.40
C GLN A 120 4.57 -1.49 -2.71
N LEU A 121 4.57 -0.15 -2.79
CA LEU A 121 3.40 0.64 -3.16
C LEU A 121 3.80 1.83 -4.05
N PRO A 122 4.13 1.61 -5.31
CA PRO A 122 4.46 2.70 -6.22
C PRO A 122 3.21 3.46 -6.69
N ILE A 123 3.39 4.78 -6.88
CA ILE A 123 2.38 5.75 -7.30
C ILE A 123 2.85 6.39 -8.59
N GLY A 124 2.16 6.15 -9.70
CA GLY A 124 2.58 6.62 -11.02
C GLY A 124 1.54 7.43 -11.79
N GLN A 125 1.88 8.67 -12.14
CA GLN A 125 1.06 9.60 -12.93
C GLN A 125 -0.33 9.83 -12.30
N CYS A 126 -0.33 10.12 -10.99
CA CYS A 126 -1.51 10.29 -10.17
C CYS A 126 -1.66 11.73 -9.66
N ASP A 127 -2.86 12.04 -9.19
CA ASP A 127 -3.15 13.30 -8.50
C ASP A 127 -3.98 13.04 -7.23
N SER A 128 -3.60 13.70 -6.12
CA SER A 128 -4.30 13.58 -4.85
C SER A 128 -4.30 12.14 -4.30
N VAL A 129 -3.12 11.66 -3.88
CA VAL A 129 -2.94 10.34 -3.24
C VAL A 129 -2.48 10.54 -1.80
N GLU A 130 -3.14 9.86 -0.87
CA GLU A 130 -2.80 9.89 0.55
C GLU A 130 -2.55 8.47 1.08
N LEU A 131 -1.33 8.22 1.56
CA LEU A 131 -0.96 7.01 2.28
C LEU A 131 -0.80 7.34 3.76
N THR A 132 -1.57 6.70 4.62
CA THR A 132 -1.51 6.90 6.06
C THR A 132 -1.23 5.58 6.79
N ASN A 133 -0.27 5.56 7.70
CA ASN A 133 0.08 4.36 8.48
C ASN A 133 0.35 3.10 7.64
N VAL A 134 0.73 3.22 6.38
CA VAL A 134 1.07 2.09 5.51
C VAL A 134 2.48 1.57 5.85
N LYS A 135 2.68 0.25 5.79
CA LYS A 135 3.98 -0.38 5.98
C LYS A 135 4.42 -1.05 4.70
N SER A 136 5.62 -0.72 4.22
CA SER A 136 6.26 -1.40 3.10
C SER A 136 7.45 -2.19 3.61
N ILE A 137 7.49 -3.49 3.28
CA ILE A 137 8.57 -4.39 3.68
C ILE A 137 8.95 -5.26 2.50
N SER A 138 10.19 -5.10 2.00
CA SER A 138 10.74 -5.90 0.91
C SER A 138 12.14 -6.40 1.24
N TYR A 139 12.55 -7.50 0.62
CA TYR A 139 13.83 -8.18 0.90
C TYR A 139 14.60 -8.60 -0.36
N TYR A 140 14.14 -8.19 -1.55
CA TYR A 140 14.73 -8.60 -2.83
C TYR A 140 15.27 -7.38 -3.59
N GLY A 141 16.20 -7.59 -4.51
CA GLY A 141 16.74 -6.51 -5.36
C GLY A 141 15.65 -5.77 -6.14
N TRP A 142 15.76 -4.43 -6.23
CA TRP A 142 14.73 -3.52 -6.75
C TRP A 142 13.43 -3.58 -5.90
N GLY A 143 13.63 -3.81 -4.61
CA GLY A 143 12.53 -3.87 -3.64
C GLY A 143 12.32 -2.52 -2.99
N ASP A 144 11.90 -1.52 -3.80
CA ASP A 144 11.61 -0.18 -3.33
C ASP A 144 10.37 -0.15 -2.41
N GLY A 145 10.14 0.97 -1.79
CA GLY A 145 9.00 1.15 -0.88
C GLY A 145 7.81 1.81 -1.54
N MET A 146 7.69 3.11 -1.35
CA MET A 146 6.56 3.95 -1.77
C MET A 146 7.04 5.03 -2.73
N ASP A 147 7.38 4.63 -3.95
CA ASP A 147 7.88 5.53 -4.97
C ASP A 147 6.80 6.40 -5.59
N VAL A 148 7.17 7.61 -5.96
CA VAL A 148 6.27 8.59 -6.57
C VAL A 148 6.82 8.98 -7.94
N PHE A 149 6.15 8.57 -9.01
CA PHE A 149 6.53 8.84 -10.38
C PHE A 149 5.54 9.81 -11.03
N SER A 150 6.02 10.94 -11.57
CA SER A 150 5.19 11.87 -12.36
C SER A 150 3.84 12.22 -11.72
N SER A 151 3.77 12.39 -10.41
CA SER A 151 2.54 12.53 -9.64
C SER A 151 2.50 13.84 -8.86
N SER A 152 1.30 14.30 -8.54
CA SER A 152 1.07 15.56 -7.84
C SER A 152 0.19 15.38 -6.61
N ASN A 153 0.39 16.23 -5.58
CA ASN A 153 -0.41 16.23 -4.36
C ASN A 153 -0.40 14.87 -3.65
N VAL A 154 0.80 14.34 -3.38
CA VAL A 154 0.99 13.04 -2.73
C VAL A 154 1.42 13.25 -1.29
N ILE A 155 0.76 12.58 -0.35
CA ILE A 155 1.07 12.62 1.07
C ILE A 155 1.39 11.20 1.56
N LEU A 156 2.57 11.05 2.17
CA LEU A 156 2.99 9.85 2.90
C LEU A 156 3.09 10.23 4.39
N ASP A 157 2.10 9.85 5.20
CA ASP A 157 2.00 10.23 6.61
C ASP A 157 2.01 9.03 7.55
N GLY A 158 2.93 9.02 8.52
CA GLY A 158 3.06 7.94 9.49
C GLY A 158 3.46 6.60 8.87
N VAL A 159 4.06 6.60 7.68
CA VAL A 159 4.45 5.39 6.97
C VAL A 159 5.70 4.74 7.60
N PHE A 160 5.79 3.43 7.45
CA PHE A 160 6.96 2.65 7.78
C PHE A 160 7.47 1.96 6.53
N CYS A 161 8.74 2.12 6.23
CA CYS A 161 9.41 1.41 5.16
C CYS A 161 10.64 0.69 5.73
N ARG A 162 10.74 -0.61 5.48
CA ARG A 162 11.97 -1.36 5.53
C ARG A 162 12.17 -2.10 4.22
N ASN A 163 12.97 -1.51 3.37
CA ASN A 163 13.11 -1.94 2.00
C ASN A 163 14.57 -2.25 1.65
N SER A 164 14.75 -3.23 0.78
CA SER A 164 16.07 -3.61 0.29
C SER A 164 16.64 -2.62 -0.71
N ASP A 165 15.83 -1.72 -1.22
CA ASP A 165 16.21 -0.61 -2.10
C ASP A 165 15.65 0.71 -1.53
N ASP A 166 15.33 1.71 -2.36
CA ASP A 166 14.83 3.00 -1.90
C ASP A 166 13.52 2.90 -1.12
N CYS A 167 13.39 3.60 0.01
CA CYS A 167 12.15 3.60 0.77
C CYS A 167 11.08 4.49 0.14
N ALA A 168 11.47 5.67 -0.33
CA ALA A 168 10.59 6.62 -1.02
C ALA A 168 11.41 7.42 -2.03
N ALA A 169 11.26 7.14 -3.30
CA ALA A 169 11.92 7.85 -4.38
C ALA A 169 10.93 8.72 -5.14
N VAL A 170 11.33 9.97 -5.45
CA VAL A 170 10.48 10.90 -6.17
C VAL A 170 11.08 11.20 -7.54
N TYR A 171 10.47 10.64 -8.56
CA TYR A 171 10.95 10.74 -9.93
C TYR A 171 10.04 11.60 -10.82
N ALA A 172 10.65 12.20 -11.83
CA ALA A 172 9.95 12.73 -12.99
C ALA A 172 9.56 11.57 -13.95
N SER A 173 9.71 11.76 -15.24
CA SER A 173 9.37 10.74 -16.25
C SER A 173 10.24 9.50 -16.12
N THR A 174 9.63 8.38 -15.74
CA THR A 174 10.28 7.07 -15.62
C THR A 174 9.26 5.94 -15.76
N GLN A 175 9.69 4.72 -15.99
CA GLN A 175 8.86 3.50 -16.06
C GLN A 175 7.59 3.62 -16.94
N GLY A 176 7.64 4.45 -18.00
CA GLY A 176 6.51 4.70 -18.90
C GLY A 176 5.53 5.78 -18.42
N PHE A 177 5.73 6.34 -17.22
CA PHE A 177 5.04 7.53 -16.76
C PHE A 177 5.72 8.79 -17.29
N LYS A 178 4.96 9.86 -17.54
CA LYS A 178 5.46 11.10 -18.14
C LYS A 178 5.00 12.31 -17.34
N GLY A 179 5.89 13.26 -17.15
CA GLY A 179 5.65 14.50 -16.43
C GLY A 179 6.60 14.68 -15.25
N GLY A 180 6.38 15.73 -14.48
CA GLY A 180 7.09 15.99 -13.23
C GLY A 180 6.30 15.50 -12.03
N SER A 181 6.99 15.36 -10.89
CA SER A 181 6.34 15.22 -9.60
C SER A 181 6.35 16.57 -8.87
N ASN A 182 5.25 16.93 -8.22
CA ASN A 182 5.17 18.14 -7.43
C ASN A 182 4.25 17.99 -6.21
N ASN A 183 4.48 18.82 -5.20
CA ASN A 183 3.72 18.78 -3.96
C ASN A 183 3.67 17.38 -3.34
N VAL A 184 4.86 16.76 -3.14
CA VAL A 184 5.04 15.50 -2.47
C VAL A 184 5.48 15.76 -1.04
N LEU A 185 4.70 15.29 -0.06
CA LEU A 185 4.97 15.48 1.36
C LEU A 185 5.18 14.13 2.04
N VAL A 186 6.36 13.92 2.61
CA VAL A 186 6.65 12.79 3.50
C VAL A 186 6.79 13.32 4.92
N LYS A 187 5.97 12.82 5.83
CA LYS A 187 5.99 13.25 7.24
C LYS A 187 5.71 12.10 8.21
N ASN A 188 6.20 12.23 9.44
CA ASN A 188 6.04 11.24 10.50
C ASN A 188 6.48 9.83 10.08
N ALA A 189 7.42 9.73 9.15
CA ALA A 189 7.83 8.47 8.53
C ALA A 189 8.99 7.82 9.29
N THR A 190 9.04 6.49 9.25
CA THR A 190 10.21 5.68 9.60
C THR A 190 10.70 5.01 8.33
N LEU A 191 11.87 5.39 7.85
CA LEU A 191 12.44 4.94 6.58
C LEU A 191 13.77 4.23 6.86
N TRP A 192 13.78 2.93 6.61
CA TRP A 192 14.95 2.07 6.79
C TRP A 192 15.28 1.37 5.47
N ALA A 193 16.16 1.96 4.69
CA ALA A 193 16.70 1.34 3.47
C ALA A 193 17.88 0.44 3.88
N ASP A 194 17.82 -0.84 3.56
CA ASP A 194 18.87 -1.79 3.92
C ASP A 194 20.11 -1.60 3.03
N VAL A 195 19.96 -1.18 1.78
CA VAL A 195 21.05 -1.03 0.80
C VAL A 195 21.11 0.35 0.16
N ALA A 196 19.97 0.88 -0.30
CA ALA A 196 19.92 2.14 -1.06
C ALA A 196 19.58 3.37 -0.16
N HIS A 197 18.55 4.15 -0.49
CA HIS A 197 18.30 5.43 0.17
C HIS A 197 16.96 5.47 0.91
N PRO A 198 16.90 6.09 2.10
CA PRO A 198 15.62 6.37 2.76
C PRO A 198 14.73 7.29 1.91
N ILE A 199 15.32 8.28 1.25
CA ILE A 199 14.67 9.17 0.28
C ILE A 199 15.62 9.38 -0.90
N ASN A 200 15.13 9.26 -2.11
CA ASN A 200 15.88 9.49 -3.34
C ASN A 200 15.14 10.49 -4.27
#